data_a35dd4fa3b92d3eebeb5c85413f9c440
#
_entry.id   a35dd4fa3b92d3eebeb5c85413f9c440
#
_cell.length_a   1.000
_cell.length_b   1.000
_cell.length_c   1.000
_cell.angle_alpha   90.00
_cell.angle_beta   90.00
_cell.angle_gamma   90.00
#
_symmetry.space_group_name_H-M   'P 1'
#
loop_
_entity.id
_entity.type
_entity.pdbx_description
1 polymer ?
#
loop_
_entity_poly.entity_id
_entity_poly.type
_entity_poly.pdbx_seq_one_letter_code
_entity_poly.pdbx_strand_id
1 'polypeptide(L)'
;PLFTDSDITLSRFKYAPDASFDSATDWLFNGMGEAFDNNTARMAIAGDDPMLLSQMDPDKVSRANKAMAKAYKPARERITEFKINWNIVSWPGSAWASRVFPELPLDEAIVKLADAIFDASRASVDDPIQAWDDHNEKLRIKTNWLNEKNFAALQYNGPNTNLRVGLADEH
;
A
#
# COMPACT_ATOMS: atom_id res chain seq x y z
N PRO A 1 -16.26 4.29 -10.37
CA PRO A 1 -15.01 3.55 -10.20
C PRO A 1 -13.91 4.14 -11.07
N LEU A 2 -12.68 4.13 -10.58
CA LEU A 2 -11.47 4.47 -11.32
C LEU A 2 -10.72 3.18 -11.61
N PHE A 3 -10.29 3.01 -12.85
CA PHE A 3 -9.49 1.87 -13.28
C PHE A 3 -8.10 2.36 -13.70
N THR A 4 -7.09 1.59 -13.33
CA THR A 4 -5.72 1.74 -13.84
C THR A 4 -5.45 0.64 -14.86
N ASP A 5 -4.61 0.93 -15.83
CA ASP A 5 -4.20 0.00 -16.87
C ASP A 5 -2.68 0.00 -17.00
N SER A 6 -2.08 -1.18 -16.86
CA SER A 6 -0.64 -1.36 -16.92
C SER A 6 -0.06 -1.00 -18.28
N ASP A 7 -0.75 -1.33 -19.37
CA ASP A 7 -0.28 -1.05 -20.74
C ASP A 7 -0.32 0.44 -21.04
N ILE A 8 -1.36 1.14 -20.58
CA ILE A 8 -1.44 2.60 -20.68
C ILE A 8 -0.30 3.24 -19.88
N THR A 9 -0.07 2.76 -18.66
CA THR A 9 1.03 3.26 -17.82
C THR A 9 2.38 3.05 -18.50
N LEU A 10 2.69 1.86 -18.99
CA LEU A 10 3.92 1.57 -19.72
C LEU A 10 4.06 2.40 -20.99
N SER A 11 2.98 2.57 -21.76
CA SER A 11 2.96 3.38 -22.97
C SER A 11 3.28 4.83 -22.67
N ARG A 12 2.76 5.39 -21.56
CA ARG A 12 3.12 6.73 -21.09
C ARG A 12 4.62 6.85 -20.88
N PHE A 13 5.26 5.94 -20.14
CA PHE A 13 6.68 6.00 -19.83
C PHE A 13 7.57 5.81 -21.07
N LYS A 14 7.09 5.08 -22.08
CA LYS A 14 7.82 4.83 -23.33
C LYS A 14 7.71 5.98 -24.35
N TYR A 15 6.54 6.60 -24.47
CA TYR A 15 6.21 7.42 -25.62
C TYR A 15 5.75 8.86 -25.27
N ALA A 16 5.43 9.16 -24.03
CA ALA A 16 4.96 10.50 -23.69
C ALA A 16 6.11 11.53 -23.72
N PRO A 17 5.83 12.79 -24.05
CA PRO A 17 6.80 13.86 -23.97
C PRO A 17 7.39 14.00 -22.58
N ASP A 18 8.70 14.28 -22.49
CA ASP A 18 9.43 14.31 -21.22
C ASP A 18 8.82 15.27 -20.19
N ALA A 19 8.39 16.46 -20.60
CA ALA A 19 7.72 17.43 -19.74
C ALA A 19 6.42 16.92 -19.09
N SER A 20 5.79 15.88 -19.63
CA SER A 20 4.56 15.30 -19.08
C SER A 20 4.76 14.60 -17.74
N PHE A 21 6.01 14.25 -17.40
CA PHE A 21 6.33 13.61 -16.11
C PHE A 21 6.38 14.60 -14.94
N ASP A 22 6.41 15.89 -15.21
CA ASP A 22 6.39 16.96 -14.19
C ASP A 22 4.98 17.41 -13.82
N SER A 23 3.96 16.82 -14.42
CA SER A 23 2.56 17.16 -14.19
C SER A 23 1.71 15.91 -13.88
N ALA A 24 0.64 16.14 -13.14
CA ALA A 24 -0.37 15.13 -12.83
C ALA A 24 -1.76 15.66 -13.14
N THR A 25 -2.76 14.78 -13.08
CA THR A 25 -4.14 15.09 -13.45
C THR A 25 -4.89 15.76 -12.28
N ASP A 26 -4.75 17.08 -12.13
CA ASP A 26 -5.31 17.82 -10.99
C ASP A 26 -6.83 17.68 -10.88
N TRP A 27 -7.56 17.72 -12.00
CA TRP A 27 -9.02 17.59 -11.99
C TRP A 27 -9.49 16.27 -11.35
N LEU A 28 -8.75 15.18 -11.55
CA LEU A 28 -9.07 13.88 -10.96
C LEU A 28 -8.98 13.92 -9.43
N PHE A 29 -7.88 14.44 -8.92
CA PHE A 29 -7.64 14.49 -7.48
C PHE A 29 -8.48 15.56 -6.78
N ASN A 30 -8.81 16.65 -7.47
CA ASN A 30 -9.79 17.64 -6.99
C ASN A 30 -11.17 17.01 -6.87
N GLY A 31 -11.63 16.29 -7.90
CA GLY A 31 -12.90 15.58 -7.87
C GLY A 31 -12.95 14.50 -6.78
N MET A 32 -11.84 13.79 -6.53
CA MET A 32 -11.75 12.89 -5.38
C MET A 32 -11.89 13.64 -4.05
N GLY A 33 -11.21 14.78 -3.91
CA GLY A 33 -11.32 15.63 -2.71
C GLY A 33 -12.75 16.09 -2.46
N GLU A 34 -13.44 16.59 -3.48
CA GLU A 34 -14.85 16.97 -3.39
C GLU A 34 -15.76 15.79 -3.02
N ALA A 35 -15.54 14.61 -3.60
CA ALA A 35 -16.29 13.41 -3.24
C ALA A 35 -16.07 13.04 -1.76
N PHE A 36 -14.85 13.15 -1.26
CA PHE A 36 -14.54 12.89 0.15
C PHE A 36 -15.19 13.92 1.08
N ASP A 37 -15.21 15.19 0.71
CA ASP A 37 -15.90 16.24 1.47
C ASP A 37 -17.44 16.03 1.49
N ASN A 38 -17.97 15.28 0.51
CA ASN A 38 -19.36 14.83 0.46
C ASN A 38 -19.59 13.42 1.03
N ASN A 39 -18.76 12.97 1.97
CA ASN A 39 -18.86 11.70 2.69
C ASN A 39 -18.76 10.44 1.80
N THR A 40 -18.08 10.52 0.66
CA THR A 40 -17.82 9.33 -0.16
C THR A 40 -16.72 8.49 0.48
N ALA A 41 -17.00 7.21 0.72
CA ALA A 41 -16.01 6.24 1.19
C ALA A 41 -15.04 5.85 0.06
N ARG A 42 -13.84 5.42 0.43
CA ARG A 42 -12.82 4.93 -0.51
C ARG A 42 -12.54 3.45 -0.30
N MET A 43 -12.62 2.68 -1.38
CA MET A 43 -12.03 1.34 -1.44
C MET A 43 -10.93 1.32 -2.50
N ALA A 44 -9.75 0.86 -2.15
CA ALA A 44 -8.68 0.57 -3.10
C ALA A 44 -8.51 -0.94 -3.24
N ILE A 45 -8.38 -1.41 -4.48
CA ILE A 45 -8.05 -2.80 -4.80
C ILE A 45 -6.61 -2.79 -5.31
N ALA A 46 -5.71 -3.45 -4.60
CA ALA A 46 -4.29 -3.55 -4.91
C ALA A 46 -3.97 -4.95 -5.45
N GLY A 47 -3.24 -5.04 -6.53
CA GLY A 47 -2.90 -6.34 -7.17
C GLY A 47 -2.13 -6.15 -8.47
N ASP A 48 -1.64 -4.94 -8.72
CA ASP A 48 -0.85 -4.60 -9.90
C ASP A 48 0.53 -5.28 -9.88
N ASP A 49 1.22 -5.26 -11.04
CA ASP A 49 2.61 -5.72 -11.12
C ASP A 49 3.52 -4.82 -10.28
N PRO A 50 4.14 -5.34 -9.20
CA PRO A 50 5.01 -4.54 -8.34
C PRO A 50 6.29 -4.08 -9.06
N MET A 51 6.63 -4.70 -10.19
CA MET A 51 7.83 -4.41 -10.98
C MET A 51 7.52 -3.69 -12.30
N LEU A 52 6.29 -3.21 -12.48
CA LEU A 52 5.82 -2.63 -13.74
C LEU A 52 6.76 -1.57 -14.33
N LEU A 53 7.30 -0.71 -13.48
CA LEU A 53 8.18 0.39 -13.90
C LEU A 53 9.67 0.12 -13.64
N SER A 54 10.04 -1.10 -13.25
CA SER A 54 11.43 -1.43 -12.88
C SER A 54 12.44 -1.27 -14.02
N GLN A 55 11.99 -1.31 -15.26
CA GLN A 55 12.83 -1.15 -16.46
C GLN A 55 12.71 0.26 -17.08
N MET A 56 11.93 1.14 -16.46
CA MET A 56 11.78 2.51 -16.94
C MET A 56 12.88 3.41 -16.36
N ASP A 57 13.10 4.55 -17.00
CA ASP A 57 14.04 5.57 -16.53
C ASP A 57 13.68 6.02 -15.09
N PRO A 58 14.57 5.82 -14.11
CA PRO A 58 14.28 6.12 -12.70
C PRO A 58 13.99 7.62 -12.46
N ASP A 59 14.60 8.52 -13.25
CA ASP A 59 14.35 9.95 -13.13
C ASP A 59 12.91 10.29 -13.55
N LYS A 60 12.45 9.78 -14.67
CA LYS A 60 11.06 9.92 -15.12
C LYS A 60 10.07 9.37 -14.10
N VAL A 61 10.35 8.20 -13.54
CA VAL A 61 9.51 7.57 -12.50
C VAL A 61 9.46 8.45 -11.25
N SER A 62 10.60 8.97 -10.81
CA SER A 62 10.70 9.87 -9.65
C SER A 62 9.92 11.17 -9.88
N ARG A 63 10.06 11.82 -11.04
CA ARG A 63 9.36 13.06 -11.40
C ARG A 63 7.85 12.83 -11.45
N ALA A 64 7.39 11.79 -12.12
CA ALA A 64 5.98 11.44 -12.20
C ALA A 64 5.37 11.18 -10.80
N ASN A 65 6.08 10.45 -9.94
CA ASN A 65 5.65 10.19 -8.58
C ASN A 65 5.57 11.46 -7.72
N LYS A 66 6.54 12.37 -7.86
CA LYS A 66 6.51 13.68 -7.17
C LYS A 66 5.33 14.53 -7.63
N ALA A 67 5.09 14.61 -8.93
CA ALA A 67 3.95 15.34 -9.49
C ALA A 67 2.62 14.77 -9.00
N MET A 68 2.46 13.44 -9.04
CA MET A 68 1.27 12.76 -8.53
C MET A 68 1.09 12.96 -7.03
N ALA A 69 2.14 12.83 -6.23
CA ALA A 69 2.07 13.02 -4.78
C ALA A 69 1.63 14.45 -4.41
N LYS A 70 2.09 15.46 -5.16
CA LYS A 70 1.68 16.85 -5.00
C LYS A 70 0.20 17.05 -5.32
N ALA A 71 -0.25 16.56 -6.47
CA ALA A 71 -1.64 16.69 -6.91
C ALA A 71 -2.61 15.92 -5.99
N TYR A 72 -2.21 14.74 -5.53
CA TYR A 72 -3.04 13.89 -4.66
C TYR A 72 -3.07 14.36 -3.20
N LYS A 73 -2.16 15.24 -2.78
CA LYS A 73 -2.02 15.64 -1.37
C LYS A 73 -3.34 16.02 -0.70
N PRO A 74 -4.19 16.91 -1.27
CA PRO A 74 -5.44 17.30 -0.61
C PRO A 74 -6.41 16.14 -0.37
N ALA A 75 -6.56 15.23 -1.34
CA ALA A 75 -7.39 14.04 -1.18
C ALA A 75 -6.79 13.05 -0.17
N ARG A 76 -5.46 12.86 -0.19
CA ARG A 76 -4.76 11.98 0.74
C ARG A 76 -4.87 12.45 2.20
N GLU A 77 -4.82 13.75 2.46
CA GLU A 77 -4.97 14.29 3.82
C GLU A 77 -6.29 13.88 4.46
N ARG A 78 -7.39 13.86 3.69
CA ARG A 78 -8.71 13.41 4.19
C ARG A 78 -8.70 11.93 4.60
N ILE A 79 -7.92 11.10 3.90
CA ILE A 79 -7.74 9.68 4.21
C ILE A 79 -6.90 9.53 5.48
N THR A 80 -5.74 10.19 5.55
CA THR A 80 -4.78 10.05 6.67
C THR A 80 -5.26 10.69 7.95
N GLU A 81 -6.13 11.70 7.87
CA GLU A 81 -6.80 12.34 9.02
C GLU A 81 -8.10 11.63 9.41
N PHE A 82 -8.41 10.48 8.81
CA PHE A 82 -9.61 9.69 9.09
C PHE A 82 -10.92 10.45 8.91
N LYS A 83 -10.96 11.43 7.99
CA LYS A 83 -12.17 12.20 7.67
C LYS A 83 -13.20 11.42 6.86
N ILE A 84 -12.79 10.30 6.27
CA ILE A 84 -13.64 9.40 5.48
C ILE A 84 -13.42 7.95 5.90
N ASN A 85 -14.41 7.10 5.62
CA ASN A 85 -14.21 5.65 5.70
C ASN A 85 -13.39 5.18 4.51
N TRP A 86 -12.36 4.40 4.77
CA TRP A 86 -11.53 3.84 3.71
C TRP A 86 -11.01 2.46 4.04
N ASN A 87 -10.75 1.68 3.02
CA ASN A 87 -10.04 0.41 3.13
C ASN A 87 -9.20 0.14 1.88
N ILE A 88 -8.29 -0.82 2.01
CA ILE A 88 -7.51 -1.38 0.91
C ILE A 88 -7.68 -2.89 1.00
N VAL A 89 -8.05 -3.51 -0.12
CA VAL A 89 -8.10 -4.96 -0.26
C VAL A 89 -7.10 -5.41 -1.32
N SER A 90 -6.53 -6.58 -1.13
CA SER A 90 -5.60 -7.16 -2.11
C SER A 90 -6.34 -8.08 -3.07
N TRP A 91 -5.90 -8.07 -4.33
CA TRP A 91 -6.36 -8.98 -5.38
C TRP A 91 -5.16 -9.76 -5.93
N PRO A 92 -5.24 -11.09 -6.13
CA PRO A 92 -4.13 -11.89 -6.62
C PRO A 92 -3.91 -11.68 -8.12
N GLY A 93 -3.28 -10.56 -8.49
CA GLY A 93 -2.93 -10.26 -9.87
C GLY A 93 -1.90 -11.25 -10.44
N SER A 94 -2.01 -11.57 -11.74
CA SER A 94 -1.15 -12.55 -12.40
C SER A 94 0.34 -12.22 -12.32
N ALA A 95 0.70 -10.98 -12.56
CA ALA A 95 2.09 -10.53 -12.48
C ALA A 95 2.64 -10.62 -11.05
N TRP A 96 1.84 -10.26 -10.05
CA TRP A 96 2.23 -10.40 -8.65
C TRP A 96 2.37 -11.88 -8.26
N ALA A 97 1.42 -12.74 -8.64
CA ALA A 97 1.46 -14.19 -8.37
C ALA A 97 2.72 -14.84 -8.94
N SER A 98 3.06 -14.55 -10.19
CA SER A 98 4.28 -15.07 -10.84
C SER A 98 5.58 -14.59 -10.17
N ARG A 99 5.57 -13.45 -9.48
CA ARG A 99 6.72 -12.94 -8.73
C ARG A 99 6.90 -13.62 -7.39
N VAL A 100 5.78 -13.93 -6.72
CA VAL A 100 5.81 -14.59 -5.40
C VAL A 100 6.08 -16.09 -5.53
N PHE A 101 5.53 -16.72 -6.57
CA PHE A 101 5.64 -18.16 -6.82
C PHE A 101 6.15 -18.45 -8.24
N PRO A 102 7.41 -18.07 -8.54
CA PRO A 102 7.97 -18.18 -9.90
C PRO A 102 8.12 -19.63 -10.38
N GLU A 103 8.10 -20.60 -9.46
CA GLU A 103 8.23 -22.01 -9.74
C GLU A 103 6.91 -22.71 -10.14
N LEU A 104 5.77 -22.01 -9.98
CA LEU A 104 4.45 -22.59 -10.24
C LEU A 104 3.89 -22.15 -11.60
N PRO A 105 3.05 -22.99 -12.24
CA PRO A 105 2.18 -22.52 -13.30
C PRO A 105 1.32 -21.35 -12.86
N LEU A 106 1.02 -20.43 -13.78
CA LEU A 106 0.37 -19.16 -13.45
C LEU A 106 -0.96 -19.35 -12.68
N ASP A 107 -1.80 -20.27 -13.12
CA ASP A 107 -3.10 -20.52 -12.49
C ASP A 107 -2.94 -21.02 -11.04
N GLU A 108 -1.97 -21.89 -10.79
CA GLU A 108 -1.65 -22.38 -9.45
C GLU A 108 -1.05 -21.27 -8.58
N ALA A 109 -0.19 -20.44 -9.15
CA ALA A 109 0.41 -19.28 -8.46
C ALA A 109 -0.66 -18.28 -8.02
N ILE A 110 -1.67 -18.00 -8.87
CA ILE A 110 -2.80 -17.11 -8.55
C ILE A 110 -3.62 -17.68 -7.39
N VAL A 111 -3.96 -18.96 -7.42
CA VAL A 111 -4.72 -19.61 -6.34
C VAL A 111 -3.93 -19.57 -5.04
N LYS A 112 -2.66 -19.93 -5.07
CA LYS A 112 -1.79 -19.90 -3.89
C LYS A 112 -1.59 -18.50 -3.32
N LEU A 113 -1.53 -17.48 -4.17
CA LEU A 113 -1.49 -16.08 -3.72
C LEU A 113 -2.82 -15.67 -3.10
N ALA A 114 -3.96 -16.08 -3.65
CA ALA A 114 -5.28 -15.84 -3.07
C ALA A 114 -5.39 -16.45 -1.66
N ASP A 115 -4.97 -17.69 -1.50
CA ASP A 115 -4.95 -18.37 -0.19
C ASP A 115 -4.09 -17.62 0.83
N ALA A 116 -2.90 -17.18 0.41
CA ALA A 116 -2.01 -16.40 1.26
C ALA A 116 -2.62 -15.03 1.67
N ILE A 117 -3.35 -14.38 0.75
CA ILE A 117 -4.08 -13.12 1.03
C ILE A 117 -5.19 -13.36 2.05
N PHE A 118 -6.00 -14.43 1.86
CA PHE A 118 -7.08 -14.77 2.77
C PHE A 118 -6.55 -15.16 4.16
N ASP A 119 -5.49 -15.91 4.22
CA ASP A 119 -4.81 -16.28 5.46
C ASP A 119 -4.28 -15.04 6.20
N ALA A 120 -3.56 -14.17 5.50
CA ALA A 120 -3.02 -12.94 6.08
C ALA A 120 -4.11 -11.99 6.60
N SER A 121 -5.25 -11.95 5.92
CA SER A 121 -6.43 -11.18 6.31
C SER A 121 -7.37 -11.91 7.28
N ARG A 122 -7.04 -13.13 7.69
CA ARG A 122 -7.88 -14.02 8.54
C ARG A 122 -9.26 -14.30 7.95
N ALA A 123 -9.41 -14.21 6.63
CA ALA A 123 -10.69 -14.47 5.96
C ALA A 123 -10.94 -15.97 5.74
N SER A 124 -9.92 -16.82 5.94
CA SER A 124 -9.98 -18.28 5.77
C SER A 124 -10.43 -19.04 7.04
N VAL A 125 -10.67 -18.36 8.16
CA VAL A 125 -11.11 -18.98 9.41
C VAL A 125 -12.64 -18.93 9.56
N ASP A 126 -13.20 -19.79 10.43
CA ASP A 126 -14.65 -19.90 10.62
C ASP A 126 -15.29 -18.60 11.15
N ASP A 127 -14.59 -17.88 12.01
CA ASP A 127 -15.02 -16.57 12.54
C ASP A 127 -13.90 -15.52 12.37
N PRO A 128 -13.86 -14.83 11.22
CA PRO A 128 -12.86 -13.79 10.97
C PRO A 128 -12.96 -12.60 11.94
N ILE A 129 -14.16 -12.28 12.42
CA ILE A 129 -14.37 -11.16 13.36
C ILE A 129 -13.70 -11.48 14.68
N GLN A 130 -14.00 -12.64 15.25
CA GLN A 130 -13.38 -13.08 16.51
C GLN A 130 -11.87 -13.21 16.38
N ALA A 131 -11.36 -13.72 15.23
CA ALA A 131 -9.93 -13.84 14.99
C ALA A 131 -9.21 -12.48 14.96
N TRP A 132 -9.89 -11.44 14.46
CA TRP A 132 -9.37 -10.07 14.50
C TRP A 132 -9.46 -9.46 15.89
N ASP A 133 -10.53 -9.69 16.63
CA ASP A 133 -10.67 -9.22 18.03
C ASP A 133 -9.56 -9.81 18.91
N ASP A 134 -9.32 -11.11 18.82
CA ASP A 134 -8.22 -11.78 19.52
C ASP A 134 -6.85 -11.24 19.14
N HIS A 135 -6.64 -10.94 17.86
CA HIS A 135 -5.39 -10.35 17.37
C HIS A 135 -5.18 -8.93 17.91
N ASN A 136 -6.20 -8.11 17.82
CA ASN A 136 -6.17 -6.72 18.32
C ASN A 136 -5.92 -6.69 19.82
N GLU A 137 -6.53 -7.60 20.59
CA GLU A 137 -6.29 -7.71 22.03
C GLU A 137 -4.84 -8.08 22.34
N LYS A 138 -4.25 -9.03 21.60
CA LYS A 138 -2.81 -9.37 21.73
C LYS A 138 -1.91 -8.17 21.40
N LEU A 139 -2.25 -7.38 20.38
CA LEU A 139 -1.52 -6.16 20.05
C LEU A 139 -1.64 -5.13 21.16
N ARG A 140 -2.85 -4.91 21.69
CA ARG A 140 -3.11 -3.97 22.78
C ARG A 140 -2.30 -4.31 24.04
N ILE A 141 -2.27 -5.58 24.43
CA ILE A 141 -1.47 -6.04 25.57
C ILE A 141 0.02 -5.76 25.36
N LYS A 142 0.55 -6.06 24.18
CA LYS A 142 1.96 -5.79 23.85
C LYS A 142 2.29 -4.30 23.81
N THR A 143 1.39 -3.50 23.25
CA THR A 143 1.55 -2.03 23.20
C THR A 143 1.57 -1.44 24.61
N ASN A 144 0.64 -1.82 25.47
CA ASN A 144 0.62 -1.37 26.85
C ASN A 144 1.91 -1.75 27.59
N TRP A 145 2.36 -3.02 27.43
CA TRP A 145 3.62 -3.48 28.01
C TRP A 145 4.83 -2.67 27.53
N LEU A 146 4.92 -2.36 26.23
CA LEU A 146 6.01 -1.53 25.67
C LEU A 146 5.96 -0.10 26.22
N ASN A 147 4.78 0.49 26.31
CA ASN A 147 4.59 1.84 26.85
C ASN A 147 4.96 1.91 28.34
N GLU A 148 4.58 0.90 29.14
CA GLU A 148 4.98 0.80 30.54
C GLU A 148 6.50 0.72 30.73
N LYS A 149 7.23 0.10 29.77
CA LYS A 149 8.69 0.01 29.82
C LYS A 149 9.39 1.30 29.48
N ASN A 150 8.74 2.16 28.68
CA ASN A 150 9.27 3.47 28.27
C ASN A 150 10.73 3.41 27.82
N PHE A 151 11.03 2.52 26.86
CA PHE A 151 12.40 2.36 26.37
C PHE A 151 12.87 3.61 25.61
N ALA A 152 14.09 4.06 25.89
CA ALA A 152 14.72 5.17 25.18
C ALA A 152 15.23 4.77 23.77
N ALA A 153 15.44 3.48 23.51
CA ALA A 153 15.92 2.99 22.23
C ALA A 153 15.65 1.52 22.04
N LEU A 154 15.61 1.08 20.80
CA LEU A 154 15.60 -0.32 20.38
C LEU A 154 16.97 -0.68 19.79
N GLN A 155 17.50 -1.85 20.16
CA GLN A 155 18.76 -2.40 19.64
C GLN A 155 18.47 -3.64 18.82
N TYR A 156 18.88 -3.63 17.55
CA TYR A 156 18.76 -4.76 16.65
C TYR A 156 20.14 -5.36 16.39
N ASN A 157 20.33 -6.62 16.75
CA ASN A 157 21.56 -7.38 16.51
C ASN A 157 21.26 -8.62 15.68
N GLY A 158 22.04 -8.83 14.62
CA GLY A 158 21.90 -9.98 13.72
C GLY A 158 23.14 -10.13 12.84
N PRO A 159 23.20 -11.15 11.96
CA PRO A 159 24.26 -11.27 10.99
C PRO A 159 24.39 -9.98 10.17
N ASN A 160 25.55 -9.33 10.20
CA ASN A 160 25.81 -8.06 9.52
C ASN A 160 24.89 -6.88 9.93
N THR A 161 24.22 -6.97 11.07
CA THR A 161 23.31 -5.92 11.55
C THR A 161 23.66 -5.56 13.00
N ASN A 162 23.96 -4.28 13.23
CA ASN A 162 24.07 -3.68 14.55
C ASN A 162 23.45 -2.28 14.47
N LEU A 163 22.14 -2.19 14.71
CA LEU A 163 21.36 -0.97 14.55
C LEU A 163 20.73 -0.57 15.87
N ARG A 164 20.96 0.67 16.29
CA ARG A 164 20.27 1.29 17.42
C ARG A 164 19.34 2.39 16.93
N VAL A 165 18.05 2.28 17.24
CA VAL A 165 17.02 3.27 16.90
C VAL A 165 16.57 3.96 18.19
N GLY A 166 16.80 5.27 18.28
CA GLY A 166 16.27 6.10 19.36
C GLY A 166 14.76 6.22 19.22
N LEU A 167 14.03 6.14 20.32
CA LEU A 167 12.58 6.37 20.38
C LEU A 167 12.33 7.83 20.79
N ALA A 168 11.23 8.40 20.29
CA ALA A 168 10.82 9.74 20.70
C ALA A 168 10.32 9.72 22.16
N ASP A 169 10.59 10.80 22.89
CA ASP A 169 10.10 10.94 24.27
C ASP A 169 8.61 11.36 24.34
N GLU A 170 7.97 11.58 23.19
CA GLU A 170 6.56 11.98 23.09
C GLU A 170 5.68 10.75 22.77
N HIS A 171 4.63 10.56 23.57
CA HIS A 171 3.62 9.49 23.46
C HIS A 171 2.27 10.07 23.06
#